data_965f0049c38e4eb0c1bc12759722fac8
#
_entry.id   965f0049c38e4eb0c1bc12759722fac8
#
_cell.length_a   1.000
_cell.length_b   1.000
_cell.length_c   1.000
_cell.angle_alpha   90.00
_cell.angle_beta   90.00
_cell.angle_gamma   90.00
#
_symmetry.space_group_name_H-M   'P 1'
#
loop_
_entity.id
_entity.type
_entity.pdbx_description
1 polymer ?
#
loop_
_entity_poly.entity_id
_entity_poly.type
_entity_poly.pdbx_seq_one_letter_code
_entity_poly.pdbx_strand_id
1 'polypeptide(L)'
;MTPFADWTFFGVLLLYAVLPVCVLGLLGKASARRSFVASLLVLGFIFSTHSSAVLRITGLALPALGGPELLQPWASQPGSTQFAPFYIFVSSALWESLVCIAFLRWKSRATFYAAMVLILAPLFASKLMPYFAVDNAFGFLGISYVTFRALDVVFSIHDGVVKMLSPGQLFAFLFFFPTVSSGPIDRYRRFGQDWAKERSRAEFLDDLDFAVQRVMRGFLYKFIIAALIDQHLETPLEKATGFWATVGSMYSYTFYLFFDFAGYSAFAVGVSRFLGIRTPENFDAPFLARNIREFWARWHQSLSFWLRDHVHMRFQLAAAKGKWFKARTTAGTLGTFLTFGIMGVWHGLALHYLVYGMYHAILVTGYDSFARWNKQTKRWLDTARNRWISRIVTFHIVAFGMLIFSGRLIPPPPPAHEEKVETWSPSLIEGYVWRRDKPNGGLEVDIYVDWHWALRVPVNVERPDLKERGFSNGKHGFKADLTLWFRDGQPHNVEVRVRSTNQPIGKWKKVMP
;
A
#
# COMPACT_ATOMS: atom_id res chain seq x y z
N MET A 1 7.53 11.60 2.04
CA MET A 1 8.76 11.23 1.28
C MET A 1 8.76 9.71 1.13
N THR A 2 8.88 9.24 -0.11
CA THR A 2 9.12 7.82 -0.34
C THR A 2 10.51 7.47 0.20
N PRO A 3 10.66 6.46 1.08
CA PRO A 3 11.93 6.13 1.71
C PRO A 3 13.01 5.60 0.75
N PHE A 4 12.81 5.70 -0.55
CA PHE A 4 13.61 5.04 -1.60
C PHE A 4 14.11 6.02 -2.68
N ALA A 5 14.26 7.30 -2.39
CA ALA A 5 14.64 8.29 -3.40
C ALA A 5 16.05 8.90 -3.15
N ASP A 6 16.97 8.15 -2.56
CA ASP A 6 18.34 8.60 -2.40
C ASP A 6 19.30 8.04 -3.48
N TRP A 7 20.44 8.66 -3.61
CA TRP A 7 21.46 8.24 -4.58
C TRP A 7 21.99 6.83 -4.34
N THR A 8 21.99 6.37 -3.09
CA THR A 8 22.43 5.02 -2.72
C THR A 8 21.47 3.98 -3.25
N PHE A 9 20.16 4.21 -3.11
CA PHE A 9 19.14 3.34 -3.69
C PHE A 9 19.28 3.22 -5.21
N PHE A 10 19.42 4.35 -5.90
CA PHE A 10 19.58 4.33 -7.36
C PHE A 10 20.90 3.68 -7.79
N GLY A 11 21.98 3.87 -7.05
CA GLY A 11 23.26 3.21 -7.31
C GLY A 11 23.17 1.69 -7.17
N VAL A 12 22.56 1.20 -6.08
CA VAL A 12 22.34 -0.24 -5.86
C VAL A 12 21.42 -0.83 -6.93
N LEU A 13 20.31 -0.14 -7.26
CA LEU A 13 19.40 -0.55 -8.32
C LEU A 13 20.13 -0.68 -9.67
N LEU A 14 20.93 0.33 -10.03
CA LEU A 14 21.69 0.34 -11.29
C LEU A 14 22.69 -0.81 -11.35
N LEU A 15 23.52 -0.96 -10.33
CA LEU A 15 24.62 -1.94 -10.34
C LEU A 15 24.15 -3.39 -10.22
N TYR A 16 23.17 -3.66 -9.37
CA TYR A 16 22.79 -5.03 -9.00
C TYR A 16 21.53 -5.54 -9.70
N ALA A 17 20.73 -4.68 -10.31
CA ALA A 17 19.57 -5.10 -11.09
C ALA A 17 19.65 -4.66 -12.55
N VAL A 18 19.82 -3.38 -12.83
CA VAL A 18 19.73 -2.87 -14.20
C VAL A 18 20.90 -3.35 -15.06
N LEU A 19 22.13 -3.15 -14.61
CA LEU A 19 23.32 -3.49 -15.39
C LEU A 19 23.43 -5.00 -15.70
N PRO A 20 23.28 -5.93 -14.72
CA PRO A 20 23.32 -7.35 -15.01
C PRO A 20 22.23 -7.81 -15.97
N VAL A 21 21.01 -7.29 -15.84
CA VAL A 21 19.90 -7.63 -16.74
C VAL A 21 20.15 -7.11 -18.15
N CYS A 22 20.71 -5.90 -18.29
CA CYS A 22 21.10 -5.35 -19.59
C CYS A 22 22.19 -6.19 -20.27
N VAL A 23 23.23 -6.58 -19.53
CA VAL A 23 24.30 -7.45 -20.07
C VAL A 23 23.73 -8.78 -20.54
N LEU A 24 22.90 -9.44 -19.72
CA LEU A 24 22.26 -10.71 -20.10
C LEU A 24 21.34 -10.52 -21.33
N GLY A 25 20.63 -9.40 -21.41
CA GLY A 25 19.75 -9.08 -22.53
C GLY A 25 20.50 -8.89 -23.85
N LEU A 26 21.56 -8.11 -23.83
CA LEU A 26 22.40 -7.84 -24.99
C LEU A 26 23.12 -9.10 -25.51
N LEU A 27 23.44 -10.04 -24.61
CA LEU A 27 24.01 -11.34 -24.94
C LEU A 27 22.94 -12.35 -25.42
N GLY A 28 21.65 -11.99 -25.46
CA GLY A 28 20.56 -12.90 -25.82
C GLY A 28 20.34 -14.05 -24.79
N LYS A 29 20.74 -13.83 -23.54
CA LYS A 29 20.65 -14.79 -22.43
C LYS A 29 19.71 -14.33 -21.31
N ALA A 30 18.89 -13.31 -21.56
CA ALA A 30 17.95 -12.82 -20.57
C ALA A 30 16.78 -13.78 -20.36
N SER A 31 16.43 -14.01 -19.12
CA SER A 31 15.19 -14.69 -18.73
C SER A 31 14.69 -14.10 -17.41
N ALA A 32 13.40 -14.21 -17.12
CA ALA A 32 12.84 -13.73 -15.86
C ALA A 32 13.52 -14.37 -14.65
N ARG A 33 13.88 -15.65 -14.73
CA ARG A 33 14.59 -16.37 -13.67
C ARG A 33 15.97 -15.76 -13.37
N ARG A 34 16.78 -15.45 -14.39
CA ARG A 34 18.11 -14.84 -14.21
C ARG A 34 18.00 -13.41 -13.70
N SER A 35 17.04 -12.65 -14.25
CA SER A 35 16.75 -11.28 -13.83
C SER A 35 16.26 -11.21 -12.37
N PHE A 36 15.48 -12.20 -11.92
CA PHE A 36 15.01 -12.27 -10.53
C PHE A 36 16.18 -12.45 -9.55
N VAL A 37 17.15 -13.30 -9.87
CA VAL A 37 18.35 -13.49 -9.02
C VAL A 37 19.11 -12.16 -8.87
N ALA A 38 19.29 -11.41 -9.96
CA ALA A 38 19.87 -10.07 -9.90
C ALA A 38 19.04 -9.09 -9.04
N SER A 39 17.72 -9.25 -9.04
CA SER A 39 16.79 -8.39 -8.29
C SER A 39 16.71 -8.71 -6.79
N LEU A 40 17.15 -9.88 -6.34
CA LEU A 40 17.12 -10.27 -4.92
C LEU A 40 17.93 -9.32 -4.03
N LEU A 41 19.03 -8.78 -4.54
CA LEU A 41 19.84 -7.80 -3.83
C LEU A 41 19.10 -6.48 -3.66
N VAL A 42 18.31 -6.06 -4.68
CA VAL A 42 17.47 -4.86 -4.60
C VAL A 42 16.34 -5.06 -3.58
N LEU A 43 15.72 -6.25 -3.55
CA LEU A 43 14.76 -6.60 -2.51
C LEU A 43 15.36 -6.52 -1.10
N GLY A 44 16.52 -7.16 -0.93
CA GLY A 44 17.25 -7.07 0.32
C GLY A 44 17.50 -5.63 0.74
N PHE A 45 17.91 -4.76 -0.19
CA PHE A 45 18.13 -3.35 0.05
C PHE A 45 16.83 -2.59 0.38
N ILE A 46 15.75 -2.76 -0.40
CA ILE A 46 14.46 -2.09 -0.16
C ILE A 46 13.92 -2.38 1.24
N PHE A 47 13.97 -3.66 1.66
CA PHE A 47 13.46 -4.05 2.97
C PHE A 47 14.45 -3.87 4.11
N SER A 48 15.73 -3.63 3.81
CA SER A 48 16.81 -3.45 4.77
C SER A 48 17.36 -2.03 4.84
N THR A 49 16.72 -1.04 4.22
CA THR A 49 17.14 0.37 4.32
C THR A 49 17.25 0.87 5.76
N HIS A 50 17.00 0.00 6.71
CA HIS A 50 17.22 0.19 8.13
C HIS A 50 18.13 -0.90 8.74
N SER A 51 18.87 -1.70 7.95
CA SER A 51 19.62 -2.85 8.44
C SER A 51 21.13 -2.72 8.24
N SER A 52 21.86 -2.73 9.34
CA SER A 52 23.34 -2.78 9.37
C SER A 52 23.95 -4.04 8.68
N ALA A 53 23.18 -5.10 8.48
CA ALA A 53 23.64 -6.34 7.85
C ALA A 53 23.84 -6.20 6.32
N VAL A 54 22.95 -5.48 5.63
CA VAL A 54 23.12 -5.21 4.19
C VAL A 54 24.25 -4.21 3.95
N LEU A 55 24.44 -3.24 4.85
CA LEU A 55 25.61 -2.38 4.82
C LEU A 55 26.92 -3.17 4.89
N ARG A 56 26.97 -4.26 5.65
CA ARG A 56 28.16 -5.15 5.67
C ARG A 56 28.33 -5.94 4.37
N ILE A 57 27.25 -6.43 3.75
CA ILE A 57 27.32 -7.16 2.48
C ILE A 57 27.63 -6.21 1.32
N THR A 58 27.01 -5.05 1.27
CA THR A 58 27.28 -4.02 0.24
C THR A 58 28.61 -3.30 0.49
N GLY A 59 29.05 -3.14 1.73
CA GLY A 59 30.37 -2.60 2.08
C GLY A 59 31.54 -3.49 1.63
N LEU A 60 31.31 -4.81 1.48
CA LEU A 60 32.27 -5.72 0.85
C LEU A 60 32.38 -5.54 -0.69
N ALA A 61 31.36 -4.96 -1.32
CA ALA A 61 31.30 -4.75 -2.76
C ALA A 61 31.53 -3.30 -3.21
N LEU A 62 31.46 -2.33 -2.28
CA LEU A 62 31.52 -0.88 -2.54
C LEU A 62 32.86 -0.15 -2.29
N PRO A 63 33.98 -0.78 -1.90
CA PRO A 63 35.25 -0.04 -1.79
C PRO A 63 35.70 0.63 -3.10
N ALA A 64 35.10 0.20 -4.24
CA ALA A 64 35.43 0.73 -5.57
C ALA A 64 34.68 2.04 -5.92
N LEU A 65 33.68 2.47 -5.14
CA LEU A 65 32.80 3.59 -5.49
C LEU A 65 32.86 4.80 -4.52
N GLY A 66 33.83 4.84 -3.64
CA GLY A 66 33.97 5.93 -2.67
C GLY A 66 33.74 5.47 -1.23
N GLY A 67 34.66 5.75 -0.39
CA GLY A 67 34.89 5.15 0.90
C GLY A 67 33.77 5.20 1.95
N PRO A 68 34.08 4.73 3.17
CA PRO A 68 33.11 4.50 4.25
C PRO A 68 32.38 5.75 4.75
N GLU A 69 32.79 6.94 4.35
CA GLU A 69 32.16 8.21 4.78
C GLU A 69 30.75 8.42 4.23
N LEU A 70 30.42 7.87 3.05
CA LEU A 70 29.07 7.93 2.48
C LEU A 70 28.07 7.05 3.25
N LEU A 71 28.55 6.10 4.05
CA LEU A 71 27.74 5.15 4.81
C LEU A 71 27.61 5.50 6.31
N GLN A 72 28.37 6.47 6.79
CA GLN A 72 28.37 6.87 8.22
C GLN A 72 27.02 7.33 8.76
N PRO A 73 26.16 8.07 8.01
CA PRO A 73 24.84 8.45 8.51
C PRO A 73 23.93 7.25 8.81
N TRP A 74 24.23 6.09 8.26
CA TRP A 74 23.43 4.86 8.36
C TRP A 74 23.96 3.88 9.41
N ALA A 75 25.26 3.97 9.72
CA ALA A 75 25.93 3.07 10.67
C ALA A 75 25.73 3.46 12.13
N SER A 76 25.32 4.68 12.42
CA SER A 76 25.29 5.25 13.77
C SER A 76 23.94 5.15 14.49
N GLN A 77 22.94 4.42 13.97
CA GLN A 77 21.67 4.25 14.67
C GLN A 77 21.69 3.00 15.58
N PRO A 78 21.65 3.15 16.90
CA PRO A 78 21.49 2.02 17.81
C PRO A 78 20.04 1.57 17.79
N GLY A 79 19.77 0.32 17.51
CA GLY A 79 18.45 -0.17 17.80
C GLY A 79 18.01 -1.41 17.04
N SER A 80 17.85 -2.45 17.79
CA SER A 80 17.36 -3.77 17.41
C SER A 80 15.94 -3.82 16.82
N THR A 81 15.17 -2.71 16.84
CA THR A 81 13.79 -2.63 16.37
C THR A 81 13.65 -2.36 14.86
N GLN A 82 14.71 -1.96 14.18
CA GLN A 82 14.67 -1.59 12.76
C GLN A 82 14.69 -2.79 11.79
N PHE A 83 15.06 -3.98 12.28
CA PHE A 83 15.09 -5.21 11.48
C PHE A 83 13.74 -5.91 11.39
N ALA A 84 12.82 -5.62 12.29
CA ALA A 84 11.55 -6.32 12.41
C ALA A 84 10.75 -6.37 11.09
N PRO A 85 10.54 -5.27 10.32
CA PRO A 85 9.73 -5.33 9.11
C PRO A 85 10.28 -6.24 8.02
N PHE A 86 11.61 -6.31 7.85
CA PHE A 86 12.23 -7.20 6.86
C PHE A 86 12.08 -8.67 7.25
N TYR A 87 12.39 -9.01 8.49
CA TYR A 87 12.25 -10.40 8.97
C TYR A 87 10.79 -10.85 8.95
N ILE A 88 9.86 -9.95 9.29
CA ILE A 88 8.43 -10.23 9.25
C ILE A 88 7.97 -10.48 7.81
N PHE A 89 8.42 -9.67 6.86
CA PHE A 89 8.13 -9.89 5.45
C PHE A 89 8.65 -11.25 4.96
N VAL A 90 9.93 -11.54 5.19
CA VAL A 90 10.54 -12.82 4.79
C VAL A 90 9.84 -13.99 5.47
N SER A 91 9.60 -13.89 6.78
CA SER A 91 8.91 -14.93 7.56
C SER A 91 7.49 -15.16 7.06
N SER A 92 6.73 -14.09 6.78
CA SER A 92 5.36 -14.17 6.26
C SER A 92 5.31 -14.85 4.90
N ALA A 93 6.22 -14.50 4.01
CA ALA A 93 6.24 -15.09 2.68
C ALA A 93 6.78 -16.53 2.67
N LEU A 94 7.73 -16.86 3.56
CA LEU A 94 8.12 -18.26 3.81
C LEU A 94 6.94 -19.05 4.38
N TRP A 95 6.23 -18.49 5.36
CA TRP A 95 5.03 -19.06 5.92
C TRP A 95 3.97 -19.36 4.84
N GLU A 96 3.65 -18.37 4.02
CA GLU A 96 2.67 -18.53 2.93
C GLU A 96 3.14 -19.56 1.89
N SER A 97 4.44 -19.61 1.60
CA SER A 97 5.02 -20.65 0.71
C SER A 97 4.85 -22.04 1.31
N LEU A 98 5.15 -22.23 2.59
CA LEU A 98 4.98 -23.49 3.29
C LEU A 98 3.52 -23.94 3.32
N VAL A 99 2.59 -23.02 3.58
CA VAL A 99 1.15 -23.31 3.56
C VAL A 99 0.71 -23.76 2.16
N CYS A 100 1.16 -23.10 1.09
CA CYS A 100 0.84 -23.50 -0.29
C CYS A 100 1.40 -24.90 -0.62
N ILE A 101 2.64 -25.19 -0.24
CA ILE A 101 3.29 -26.51 -0.46
C ILE A 101 2.59 -27.60 0.34
N ALA A 102 2.30 -27.32 1.62
CA ALA A 102 1.58 -28.25 2.50
C ALA A 102 0.18 -28.57 1.96
N PHE A 103 -0.55 -27.54 1.49
CA PHE A 103 -1.87 -27.74 0.89
C PHE A 103 -1.80 -28.58 -0.39
N LEU A 104 -0.79 -28.39 -1.23
CA LEU A 104 -0.60 -29.23 -2.42
C LEU A 104 -0.36 -30.71 -2.03
N ARG A 105 0.39 -30.94 -0.96
CA ARG A 105 0.74 -32.31 -0.48
C ARG A 105 -0.43 -33.05 0.16
N TRP A 106 -1.28 -32.32 0.90
CA TRP A 106 -2.41 -32.89 1.65
C TRP A 106 -3.75 -32.31 1.18
N LYS A 107 -4.01 -32.39 -0.12
CA LYS A 107 -5.17 -31.78 -0.75
C LYS A 107 -6.48 -32.40 -0.28
N SER A 108 -7.25 -31.68 0.55
CA SER A 108 -8.58 -32.04 1.03
C SER A 108 -9.43 -30.77 1.21
N ARG A 109 -10.73 -30.95 1.47
CA ARG A 109 -11.62 -29.82 1.79
C ARG A 109 -11.23 -29.13 3.10
N ALA A 110 -10.86 -29.89 4.12
CA ALA A 110 -10.44 -29.34 5.42
C ALA A 110 -9.14 -28.55 5.30
N THR A 111 -8.13 -29.12 4.62
CA THR A 111 -6.85 -28.43 4.42
C THR A 111 -6.98 -27.20 3.50
N PHE A 112 -7.95 -27.15 2.60
CA PHE A 112 -8.25 -25.94 1.83
C PHE A 112 -8.68 -24.80 2.75
N TYR A 113 -9.65 -25.00 3.64
CA TYR A 113 -10.08 -23.97 4.57
C TYR A 113 -8.99 -23.61 5.59
N ALA A 114 -8.23 -24.61 6.05
CA ALA A 114 -7.07 -24.36 6.92
C ALA A 114 -6.02 -23.46 6.23
N ALA A 115 -5.68 -23.74 4.97
CA ALA A 115 -4.75 -22.93 4.19
C ALA A 115 -5.28 -21.48 4.02
N MET A 116 -6.58 -21.31 3.73
CA MET A 116 -7.20 -19.99 3.64
C MET A 116 -7.04 -19.19 4.94
N VAL A 117 -7.35 -19.82 6.09
CA VAL A 117 -7.22 -19.19 7.41
C VAL A 117 -5.77 -18.83 7.71
N LEU A 118 -4.84 -19.77 7.50
CA LEU A 118 -3.42 -19.59 7.80
C LEU A 118 -2.76 -18.50 6.95
N ILE A 119 -3.16 -18.33 5.68
CA ILE A 119 -2.69 -17.27 4.80
C ILE A 119 -3.29 -15.91 5.18
N LEU A 120 -4.58 -15.88 5.56
CA LEU A 120 -5.25 -14.63 5.93
C LEU A 120 -4.88 -14.13 7.34
N ALA A 121 -4.44 -15.03 8.24
CA ALA A 121 -4.18 -14.70 9.65
C ALA A 121 -3.16 -13.55 9.84
N PRO A 122 -1.99 -13.51 9.16
CA PRO A 122 -1.06 -12.39 9.30
C PRO A 122 -1.65 -11.04 8.83
N LEU A 123 -2.43 -11.05 7.74
CA LEU A 123 -3.10 -9.86 7.23
C LEU A 123 -4.16 -9.34 8.21
N PHE A 124 -4.98 -10.22 8.77
CA PHE A 124 -5.97 -9.84 9.78
C PHE A 124 -5.30 -9.35 11.07
N ALA A 125 -4.26 -10.03 11.53
CA ALA A 125 -3.49 -9.60 12.69
C ALA A 125 -2.94 -8.18 12.48
N SER A 126 -2.30 -7.90 11.33
CA SER A 126 -1.74 -6.58 11.03
C SER A 126 -2.80 -5.46 11.01
N LYS A 127 -4.04 -5.77 10.59
CA LYS A 127 -5.14 -4.80 10.56
C LYS A 127 -5.82 -4.61 11.92
N LEU A 128 -5.85 -5.63 12.76
CA LEU A 128 -6.54 -5.60 14.06
C LEU A 128 -5.66 -5.07 15.20
N MET A 129 -4.35 -5.36 15.18
CA MET A 129 -3.41 -4.96 16.25
C MET A 129 -3.51 -3.49 16.65
N PRO A 130 -3.60 -2.50 15.72
CA PRO A 130 -3.72 -1.10 16.09
C PRO A 130 -4.95 -0.77 16.93
N TYR A 131 -6.04 -1.56 16.81
CA TYR A 131 -7.27 -1.37 17.61
C TYR A 131 -7.15 -1.87 19.05
N PHE A 132 -6.18 -2.74 19.31
CA PHE A 132 -5.88 -3.25 20.66
C PHE A 132 -4.70 -2.52 21.31
N ALA A 133 -4.26 -1.38 20.76
CA ALA A 133 -3.08 -0.63 21.20
C ALA A 133 -1.80 -1.49 21.28
N VAL A 134 -1.72 -2.50 20.42
CA VAL A 134 -0.53 -3.34 20.24
C VAL A 134 0.24 -2.83 19.03
N ASP A 135 1.54 -2.67 19.16
CA ASP A 135 2.40 -2.31 18.05
C ASP A 135 2.20 -3.28 16.89
N ASN A 136 2.06 -2.73 15.69
CA ASN A 136 1.78 -3.54 14.49
C ASN A 136 3.03 -4.34 14.07
N ALA A 137 3.32 -5.38 14.82
CA ALA A 137 4.45 -6.26 14.58
C ALA A 137 4.38 -7.00 13.24
N PHE A 138 3.17 -7.16 12.66
CA PHE A 138 2.96 -7.85 11.37
C PHE A 138 2.81 -6.90 10.19
N GLY A 139 2.80 -5.59 10.43
CA GLY A 139 2.66 -4.59 9.37
C GLY A 139 3.94 -4.41 8.57
N PHE A 140 3.95 -4.87 7.32
CA PHE A 140 4.99 -4.54 6.36
C PHE A 140 4.40 -4.11 5.02
N LEU A 141 5.19 -3.36 4.27
CA LEU A 141 4.80 -2.91 2.94
C LEU A 141 4.58 -4.11 2.02
N GLY A 142 3.33 -4.30 1.57
CA GLY A 142 2.98 -5.36 0.62
C GLY A 142 2.34 -6.62 1.18
N ILE A 143 2.10 -6.73 2.50
CA ILE A 143 1.47 -7.92 3.11
C ILE A 143 0.18 -8.33 2.38
N SER A 144 -0.71 -7.38 2.06
CA SER A 144 -1.95 -7.66 1.33
C SER A 144 -1.73 -8.27 -0.04
N TYR A 145 -0.69 -7.82 -0.75
CA TYR A 145 -0.39 -8.30 -2.11
C TYR A 145 0.23 -9.70 -2.10
N VAL A 146 1.10 -9.99 -1.13
CA VAL A 146 1.65 -11.33 -0.93
C VAL A 146 0.53 -12.30 -0.58
N THR A 147 -0.37 -11.92 0.34
CA THR A 147 -1.55 -12.69 0.71
C THR A 147 -2.46 -12.99 -0.50
N PHE A 148 -2.77 -12.00 -1.36
CA PHE A 148 -3.56 -12.26 -2.56
C PHE A 148 -2.89 -13.21 -3.54
N ARG A 149 -1.56 -13.15 -3.68
CA ARG A 149 -0.81 -14.09 -4.50
C ARG A 149 -0.83 -15.50 -3.94
N ALA A 150 -0.63 -15.67 -2.64
CA ALA A 150 -0.69 -16.98 -1.99
C ALA A 150 -2.09 -17.58 -2.08
N LEU A 151 -3.14 -16.78 -1.89
CA LEU A 151 -4.52 -17.22 -2.09
C LEU A 151 -4.79 -17.65 -3.54
N ASP A 152 -4.25 -16.93 -4.55
CA ASP A 152 -4.36 -17.34 -5.96
C ASP A 152 -3.74 -18.71 -6.19
N VAL A 153 -2.59 -19.00 -5.58
CA VAL A 153 -1.94 -20.32 -5.63
C VAL A 153 -2.83 -21.39 -5.00
N VAL A 154 -3.36 -21.14 -3.79
CA VAL A 154 -4.26 -22.09 -3.10
C VAL A 154 -5.52 -22.36 -3.90
N PHE A 155 -6.16 -21.32 -4.45
CA PHE A 155 -7.31 -21.50 -5.33
C PHE A 155 -6.96 -22.28 -6.60
N SER A 156 -5.82 -21.98 -7.22
CA SER A 156 -5.37 -22.68 -8.42
C SER A 156 -5.07 -24.17 -8.17
N ILE A 157 -4.52 -24.51 -7.00
CA ILE A 157 -4.35 -25.89 -6.55
C ILE A 157 -5.69 -26.57 -6.31
N HIS A 158 -6.59 -25.89 -5.58
CA HIS A 158 -7.93 -26.41 -5.27
C HIS A 158 -8.71 -26.76 -6.54
N ASP A 159 -8.66 -25.88 -7.53
CA ASP A 159 -9.37 -26.02 -8.81
C ASP A 159 -8.67 -27.03 -9.77
N GLY A 160 -7.53 -27.57 -9.38
CA GLY A 160 -6.77 -28.52 -10.21
C GLY A 160 -6.01 -27.88 -11.38
N VAL A 161 -5.94 -26.54 -11.43
CA VAL A 161 -5.20 -25.78 -12.46
C VAL A 161 -3.70 -25.91 -12.25
N VAL A 162 -3.25 -25.86 -10.98
CA VAL A 162 -1.87 -26.08 -10.57
C VAL A 162 -1.76 -27.48 -9.95
N LYS A 163 -1.03 -28.37 -10.62
CA LYS A 163 -0.80 -29.75 -10.17
C LYS A 163 0.56 -29.96 -9.54
N MET A 164 1.52 -29.08 -9.82
CA MET A 164 2.88 -29.09 -9.27
C MET A 164 3.31 -27.66 -8.98
N LEU A 165 4.10 -27.47 -7.92
CA LEU A 165 4.74 -26.21 -7.58
C LEU A 165 6.25 -26.34 -7.77
N SER A 166 6.84 -25.40 -8.49
CA SER A 166 8.28 -25.18 -8.46
C SER A 166 8.60 -24.25 -7.29
N PRO A 167 9.38 -24.66 -6.28
CA PRO A 167 9.71 -23.81 -5.14
C PRO A 167 10.34 -22.47 -5.55
N GLY A 168 11.26 -22.49 -6.52
CA GLY A 168 11.89 -21.26 -7.03
C GLY A 168 10.92 -20.33 -7.74
N GLN A 169 9.96 -20.87 -8.51
CA GLN A 169 8.92 -20.05 -9.16
C GLN A 169 7.93 -19.52 -8.12
N LEU A 170 7.54 -20.32 -7.13
CA LEU A 170 6.64 -19.90 -6.05
C LEU A 170 7.27 -18.76 -5.24
N PHE A 171 8.51 -18.94 -4.84
CA PHE A 171 9.27 -17.92 -4.14
C PHE A 171 9.34 -16.63 -4.98
N ALA A 172 9.75 -16.73 -6.25
CA ALA A 172 9.84 -15.58 -7.15
C ALA A 172 8.48 -14.88 -7.34
N PHE A 173 7.39 -15.64 -7.45
CA PHE A 173 6.04 -15.10 -7.58
C PHE A 173 5.59 -14.33 -6.34
N LEU A 174 5.77 -14.87 -5.15
CA LEU A 174 5.39 -14.23 -3.89
C LEU A 174 6.24 -12.99 -3.60
N PHE A 175 7.53 -13.06 -3.92
CA PHE A 175 8.51 -12.00 -3.65
C PHE A 175 8.78 -11.06 -4.81
N PHE A 176 8.04 -11.14 -5.90
CA PHE A 176 8.31 -10.32 -7.08
C PHE A 176 8.17 -8.83 -6.76
N PHE A 177 9.32 -8.19 -6.48
CA PHE A 177 9.40 -6.87 -5.87
C PHE A 177 8.70 -5.76 -6.66
N PRO A 178 8.68 -5.72 -8.01
CA PRO A 178 8.05 -4.61 -8.72
C PRO A 178 6.57 -4.44 -8.39
N THR A 179 5.92 -5.53 -8.01
CA THR A 179 4.48 -5.55 -7.77
C THR A 179 4.11 -5.95 -6.33
N VAL A 180 5.08 -5.98 -5.40
CA VAL A 180 4.85 -6.47 -4.03
C VAL A 180 4.07 -5.50 -3.16
N SER A 181 4.23 -4.18 -3.36
CA SER A 181 3.61 -3.18 -2.47
C SER A 181 2.24 -2.70 -2.94
N SER A 182 2.12 -2.25 -4.19
CA SER A 182 0.88 -1.68 -4.76
C SER A 182 0.78 -1.89 -6.27
N GLY A 183 1.64 -2.77 -6.83
CA GLY A 183 1.63 -3.09 -8.26
C GLY A 183 0.44 -3.98 -8.66
N PRO A 184 0.33 -4.34 -9.93
CA PRO A 184 -0.73 -5.23 -10.37
C PRO A 184 -0.69 -6.60 -9.69
N ILE A 185 -1.84 -7.10 -9.28
CA ILE A 185 -1.99 -8.45 -8.69
C ILE A 185 -1.97 -9.46 -9.82
N ASP A 186 -0.86 -10.19 -9.92
CA ASP A 186 -0.67 -11.19 -10.94
C ASP A 186 -1.23 -12.57 -10.55
N ARG A 187 -1.30 -13.48 -11.53
CA ARG A 187 -1.74 -14.88 -11.36
C ARG A 187 -0.55 -15.82 -11.48
N TYR A 188 -0.45 -16.79 -10.59
CA TYR A 188 0.67 -17.75 -10.57
C TYR A 188 0.89 -18.44 -11.93
N ARG A 189 -0.19 -18.89 -12.59
CA ARG A 189 -0.11 -19.54 -13.89
C ARG A 189 0.44 -18.63 -14.98
N ARG A 190 -0.02 -17.37 -15.03
CA ARG A 190 0.44 -16.39 -16.00
C ARG A 190 1.92 -16.04 -15.77
N PHE A 191 2.27 -15.77 -14.52
CA PHE A 191 3.65 -15.51 -14.11
C PHE A 191 4.58 -16.66 -14.54
N GLY A 192 4.14 -17.92 -14.36
CA GLY A 192 4.92 -19.10 -14.75
C GLY A 192 5.21 -19.20 -16.24
N GLN A 193 4.32 -18.68 -17.10
CA GLN A 193 4.56 -18.65 -18.55
C GLN A 193 5.77 -17.77 -18.92
N ASP A 194 5.85 -16.60 -18.29
CA ASP A 194 6.97 -15.68 -18.50
C ASP A 194 8.25 -16.15 -17.77
N TRP A 195 8.09 -16.76 -16.59
CA TRP A 195 9.20 -17.25 -15.77
C TRP A 195 10.09 -18.26 -16.50
N ALA A 196 9.49 -19.15 -17.28
CA ALA A 196 10.20 -20.19 -18.03
C ALA A 196 10.75 -19.70 -19.37
N LYS A 197 10.30 -18.52 -19.84
CA LYS A 197 10.63 -18.02 -21.18
C LYS A 197 12.03 -17.42 -21.22
N GLU A 198 12.85 -17.86 -22.17
CA GLU A 198 14.08 -17.19 -22.58
C GLU A 198 13.75 -16.13 -23.65
N ARG A 199 14.43 -15.00 -23.60
CA ARG A 199 14.22 -13.86 -24.51
C ARG A 199 15.42 -13.70 -25.43
N SER A 200 15.16 -13.57 -26.72
CA SER A 200 16.17 -13.15 -27.68
C SER A 200 16.62 -11.71 -27.40
N ARG A 201 17.73 -11.30 -28.00
CA ARG A 201 18.20 -9.90 -27.93
C ARG A 201 17.15 -8.91 -28.47
N ALA A 202 16.47 -9.24 -29.57
CA ALA A 202 15.44 -8.38 -30.16
C ALA A 202 14.25 -8.23 -29.18
N GLU A 203 13.72 -9.33 -28.65
CA GLU A 203 12.65 -9.28 -27.64
C GLU A 203 13.05 -8.50 -26.38
N PHE A 204 14.31 -8.60 -25.96
CA PHE A 204 14.81 -7.81 -24.82
C PHE A 204 14.84 -6.31 -25.14
N LEU A 205 15.26 -5.90 -26.33
CA LEU A 205 15.29 -4.49 -26.73
C LEU A 205 13.88 -3.90 -26.82
N ASP A 206 12.91 -4.66 -27.34
CA ASP A 206 11.50 -4.26 -27.36
C ASP A 206 10.93 -4.10 -25.92
N ASP A 207 11.26 -5.06 -25.05
CA ASP A 207 10.86 -5.01 -23.64
C ASP A 207 11.54 -3.85 -22.90
N LEU A 208 12.77 -3.49 -23.24
CA LEU A 208 13.51 -2.36 -22.69
C LEU A 208 12.90 -1.03 -23.14
N ASP A 209 12.60 -0.86 -24.43
CA ASP A 209 11.94 0.33 -24.97
C ASP A 209 10.59 0.55 -24.26
N PHE A 210 9.77 -0.49 -24.21
CA PHE A 210 8.50 -0.45 -23.46
C PHE A 210 8.71 -0.04 -22.00
N ALA A 211 9.72 -0.63 -21.31
CA ALA A 211 9.99 -0.35 -19.92
C ALA A 211 10.38 1.11 -19.68
N VAL A 212 11.27 1.67 -20.53
CA VAL A 212 11.68 3.08 -20.45
C VAL A 212 10.47 4.01 -20.62
N GLN A 213 9.65 3.80 -21.65
CA GLN A 213 8.44 4.61 -21.87
C GLN A 213 7.48 4.54 -20.70
N ARG A 214 7.31 3.36 -20.09
CA ARG A 214 6.43 3.17 -18.94
C ARG A 214 6.98 3.83 -17.68
N VAL A 215 8.27 3.72 -17.42
CA VAL A 215 8.92 4.37 -16.28
C VAL A 215 8.83 5.88 -16.40
N MET A 216 9.09 6.45 -17.60
CA MET A 216 8.93 7.89 -17.86
C MET A 216 7.49 8.37 -17.64
N ARG A 217 6.50 7.57 -18.07
CA ARG A 217 5.08 7.84 -17.78
C ARG A 217 4.81 7.80 -16.27
N GLY A 218 5.41 6.87 -15.55
CA GLY A 218 5.32 6.76 -14.09
C GLY A 218 5.86 8.03 -13.39
N PHE A 219 7.01 8.54 -13.82
CA PHE A 219 7.57 9.80 -13.32
C PHE A 219 6.63 10.98 -13.58
N LEU A 220 6.14 11.14 -14.81
CA LEU A 220 5.20 12.19 -15.15
C LEU A 220 3.93 12.15 -14.27
N TYR A 221 3.34 10.96 -14.12
CA TYR A 221 2.08 10.83 -13.40
C TYR A 221 2.26 11.04 -11.89
N LYS A 222 3.21 10.34 -11.27
CA LYS A 222 3.35 10.33 -9.81
C LYS A 222 4.09 11.57 -9.27
N PHE A 223 5.22 11.93 -9.87
CA PHE A 223 6.10 12.96 -9.30
C PHE A 223 5.86 14.35 -9.87
N ILE A 224 5.12 14.47 -10.97
CA ILE A 224 4.78 15.77 -11.56
C ILE A 224 3.28 16.01 -11.39
N ILE A 225 2.41 15.26 -12.08
CA ILE A 225 0.97 15.57 -12.09
C ILE A 225 0.33 15.36 -10.73
N ALA A 226 0.51 14.20 -10.10
CA ALA A 226 -0.06 13.95 -8.78
C ALA A 226 0.50 14.91 -7.72
N ALA A 227 1.80 15.18 -7.74
CA ALA A 227 2.42 16.12 -6.80
C ALA A 227 1.89 17.56 -6.96
N LEU A 228 1.67 18.03 -8.20
CA LEU A 228 1.08 19.35 -8.46
C LEU A 228 -0.37 19.41 -7.98
N ILE A 229 -1.16 18.36 -8.22
CA ILE A 229 -2.55 18.30 -7.75
C ILE A 229 -2.57 18.29 -6.21
N ASP A 230 -1.74 17.49 -5.56
CA ASP A 230 -1.64 17.43 -4.11
C ASP A 230 -1.27 18.78 -3.51
N GLN A 231 -0.17 19.36 -3.98
CA GLN A 231 0.37 20.60 -3.43
C GLN A 231 -0.55 21.82 -3.65
N HIS A 232 -1.16 21.93 -4.83
CA HIS A 232 -1.88 23.16 -5.22
C HIS A 232 -3.39 23.05 -5.10
N LEU A 233 -3.96 21.83 -5.03
CA LEU A 233 -5.40 21.63 -4.95
C LEU A 233 -5.80 20.84 -3.69
N GLU A 234 -5.29 19.62 -3.50
CA GLU A 234 -5.80 18.73 -2.44
C GLU A 234 -5.41 19.24 -1.05
N THR A 235 -4.13 19.51 -0.79
CA THR A 235 -3.65 20.01 0.51
C THR A 235 -4.33 21.33 0.94
N PRO A 236 -4.54 22.35 0.08
CA PRO A 236 -5.32 23.52 0.43
C PRO A 236 -6.82 23.22 0.71
N LEU A 237 -7.42 22.33 -0.08
CA LEU A 237 -8.82 21.96 0.06
C LEU A 237 -9.10 21.10 1.29
N GLU A 238 -8.14 20.31 1.75
CA GLU A 238 -8.24 19.56 3.02
C GLU A 238 -8.43 20.49 4.23
N LYS A 239 -7.77 21.66 4.20
CA LYS A 239 -7.84 22.67 5.26
C LYS A 239 -9.06 23.57 5.13
N ALA A 240 -9.69 23.63 3.98
CA ALA A 240 -10.86 24.45 3.71
C ALA A 240 -12.15 23.74 4.14
N THR A 241 -13.13 24.53 4.60
CA THR A 241 -14.44 24.03 5.03
C THR A 241 -15.56 24.54 4.12
N GLY A 242 -16.69 23.86 4.15
CA GLY A 242 -17.89 24.25 3.41
C GLY A 242 -18.11 23.44 2.13
N PHE A 243 -19.29 23.67 1.54
CA PHE A 243 -19.78 22.89 0.39
C PHE A 243 -18.82 22.92 -0.81
N TRP A 244 -18.38 24.10 -1.22
CA TRP A 244 -17.52 24.23 -2.40
C TRP A 244 -16.12 23.63 -2.20
N ALA A 245 -15.58 23.70 -0.98
CA ALA A 245 -14.33 23.02 -0.64
C ALA A 245 -14.48 21.50 -0.73
N THR A 246 -15.60 20.96 -0.27
CA THR A 246 -15.92 19.52 -0.38
C THR A 246 -16.08 19.08 -1.84
N VAL A 247 -16.77 19.88 -2.66
CA VAL A 247 -16.90 19.60 -4.11
C VAL A 247 -15.54 19.70 -4.81
N GLY A 248 -14.73 20.70 -4.47
CA GLY A 248 -13.35 20.82 -4.98
C GLY A 248 -12.51 19.60 -4.64
N SER A 249 -12.52 19.18 -3.36
CA SER A 249 -11.79 17.98 -2.91
C SER A 249 -12.29 16.69 -3.56
N MET A 250 -13.57 16.57 -3.86
CA MET A 250 -14.11 15.43 -4.60
C MET A 250 -13.39 15.21 -5.94
N TYR A 251 -13.13 16.28 -6.69
CA TYR A 251 -12.46 16.17 -7.98
C TYR A 251 -10.94 16.13 -7.85
N SER A 252 -10.35 16.98 -7.00
CA SER A 252 -8.90 17.02 -6.80
C SER A 252 -8.39 15.68 -6.28
N TYR A 253 -9.04 15.10 -5.26
CA TYR A 253 -8.69 13.79 -4.72
C TYR A 253 -8.85 12.66 -5.76
N THR A 254 -9.92 12.71 -6.58
CA THR A 254 -10.13 11.72 -7.65
C THR A 254 -8.97 11.70 -8.64
N PHE A 255 -8.53 12.87 -9.09
CA PHE A 255 -7.40 12.98 -10.02
C PHE A 255 -6.06 12.69 -9.33
N TYR A 256 -5.84 13.20 -8.14
CA TYR A 256 -4.67 12.90 -7.33
C TYR A 256 -4.48 11.38 -7.19
N LEU A 257 -5.49 10.68 -6.67
CA LEU A 257 -5.45 9.24 -6.45
C LEU A 257 -5.21 8.47 -7.76
N PHE A 258 -5.83 8.91 -8.86
CA PHE A 258 -5.61 8.30 -10.16
C PHE A 258 -4.16 8.44 -10.62
N PHE A 259 -3.63 9.65 -10.67
CA PHE A 259 -2.28 9.88 -11.18
C PHE A 259 -1.21 9.30 -10.25
N ASP A 260 -1.40 9.35 -8.94
CA ASP A 260 -0.49 8.71 -7.98
C ASP A 260 -0.44 7.19 -8.18
N PHE A 261 -1.59 6.54 -8.21
CA PHE A 261 -1.66 5.09 -8.33
C PHE A 261 -1.37 4.59 -9.76
N ALA A 262 -1.81 5.29 -10.80
CA ALA A 262 -1.47 4.95 -12.19
C ALA A 262 0.03 5.15 -12.46
N GLY A 263 0.65 6.16 -11.85
CA GLY A 263 2.09 6.38 -11.90
C GLY A 263 2.85 5.24 -11.27
N TYR A 264 2.48 4.83 -10.05
CA TYR A 264 3.07 3.67 -9.40
C TYR A 264 2.88 2.38 -10.23
N SER A 265 1.68 2.15 -10.74
CA SER A 265 1.40 0.99 -11.61
C SER A 265 2.23 1.01 -12.89
N ALA A 266 2.50 2.18 -13.46
CA ALA A 266 3.37 2.30 -14.63
C ALA A 266 4.82 1.90 -14.30
N PHE A 267 5.36 2.30 -13.16
CA PHE A 267 6.66 1.81 -12.67
C PHE A 267 6.65 0.29 -12.52
N ALA A 268 5.66 -0.25 -11.82
CA ALA A 268 5.56 -1.69 -11.56
C ALA A 268 5.52 -2.50 -12.88
N VAL A 269 4.70 -2.08 -13.84
CA VAL A 269 4.58 -2.73 -15.15
C VAL A 269 5.86 -2.59 -15.98
N GLY A 270 6.46 -1.39 -16.01
CA GLY A 270 7.70 -1.14 -16.76
C GLY A 270 8.86 -1.96 -16.22
N VAL A 271 9.11 -1.92 -14.91
CA VAL A 271 10.18 -2.70 -14.27
C VAL A 271 9.94 -4.20 -14.40
N SER A 272 8.68 -4.66 -14.25
CA SER A 272 8.34 -6.08 -14.44
C SER A 272 8.68 -6.54 -15.86
N ARG A 273 8.33 -5.74 -16.87
CA ARG A 273 8.59 -6.05 -18.28
C ARG A 273 10.09 -6.10 -18.56
N PHE A 274 10.86 -5.16 -18.03
CA PHE A 274 12.31 -5.16 -18.10
C PHE A 274 12.91 -6.46 -17.53
N LEU A 275 12.40 -6.92 -16.38
CA LEU A 275 12.81 -8.18 -15.75
C LEU A 275 12.30 -9.44 -16.49
N GLY A 276 11.41 -9.29 -17.47
CA GLY A 276 10.89 -10.38 -18.29
C GLY A 276 9.53 -10.92 -17.87
N ILE A 277 8.83 -10.24 -16.98
CA ILE A 277 7.47 -10.60 -16.55
C ILE A 277 6.47 -9.58 -17.09
N ARG A 278 5.50 -10.04 -17.84
CA ARG A 278 4.41 -9.22 -18.42
C ARG A 278 3.25 -9.14 -17.45
N THR A 279 3.39 -8.36 -16.38
CA THR A 279 2.33 -8.15 -15.40
C THR A 279 1.07 -7.55 -16.03
N PRO A 280 -0.14 -7.83 -15.49
CA PRO A 280 -1.36 -7.21 -15.97
C PRO A 280 -1.36 -5.68 -15.75
N GLU A 281 -2.25 -4.98 -16.46
CA GLU A 281 -2.48 -3.55 -16.25
C GLU A 281 -3.44 -3.33 -15.08
N ASN A 282 -3.32 -2.17 -14.41
CA ASN A 282 -4.28 -1.73 -13.40
C ASN A 282 -5.29 -0.73 -13.96
N PHE A 283 -4.94 0.02 -15.01
CA PHE A 283 -5.77 1.10 -15.54
C PHE A 283 -5.87 1.07 -17.05
N ASP A 284 -7.09 1.28 -17.55
CA ASP A 284 -7.41 1.46 -18.97
C ASP A 284 -8.41 2.59 -19.14
N ALA A 285 -7.93 3.85 -19.13
CA ALA A 285 -8.73 5.06 -19.29
C ALA A 285 -10.07 5.01 -18.49
N PRO A 286 -10.05 4.84 -17.16
CA PRO A 286 -11.26 4.51 -16.36
C PRO A 286 -12.31 5.62 -16.37
N PHE A 287 -11.91 6.88 -16.54
CA PHE A 287 -12.84 8.02 -16.60
C PHE A 287 -13.59 8.14 -17.93
N LEU A 288 -13.24 7.32 -18.92
CA LEU A 288 -14.01 7.20 -20.17
C LEU A 288 -15.10 6.13 -20.10
N ALA A 289 -15.26 5.48 -18.97
CA ALA A 289 -16.28 4.45 -18.76
C ALA A 289 -17.69 5.02 -18.88
N ARG A 290 -18.57 4.28 -19.59
CA ARG A 290 -19.98 4.66 -19.84
C ARG A 290 -20.93 4.20 -18.73
N ASN A 291 -20.46 3.41 -17.81
CA ASN A 291 -21.22 2.90 -16.67
C ASN A 291 -20.29 2.36 -15.59
N ILE A 292 -20.83 2.11 -14.41
CA ILE A 292 -20.07 1.66 -13.25
C ILE A 292 -19.40 0.29 -13.42
N ARG A 293 -19.97 -0.62 -14.22
CA ARG A 293 -19.33 -1.91 -14.52
C ARG A 293 -18.11 -1.75 -15.40
N GLU A 294 -18.24 -0.90 -16.45
CA GLU A 294 -17.12 -0.56 -17.33
C GLU A 294 -16.02 0.17 -16.55
N PHE A 295 -16.38 1.04 -15.59
CA PHE A 295 -15.41 1.68 -14.69
C PHE A 295 -14.59 0.64 -13.92
N TRP A 296 -15.23 -0.32 -13.25
CA TRP A 296 -14.53 -1.37 -12.49
C TRP A 296 -13.76 -2.37 -13.38
N ALA A 297 -14.10 -2.48 -14.64
CA ALA A 297 -13.30 -3.21 -15.62
C ALA A 297 -12.05 -2.45 -16.10
N ARG A 298 -11.97 -1.13 -15.79
CA ARG A 298 -10.89 -0.22 -16.22
C ARG A 298 -10.09 0.38 -15.06
N TRP A 299 -10.63 0.37 -13.84
CA TRP A 299 -10.03 0.86 -12.61
C TRP A 299 -9.53 -0.30 -11.76
N HIS A 300 -8.23 -0.25 -11.38
CA HIS A 300 -7.61 -1.29 -10.56
C HIS A 300 -7.97 -2.71 -11.02
N GLN A 301 -7.82 -2.94 -12.32
CA GLN A 301 -8.31 -4.14 -13.02
C GLN A 301 -7.82 -5.42 -12.37
N SER A 302 -6.55 -5.48 -11.97
CA SER A 302 -5.95 -6.68 -11.39
C SER A 302 -6.66 -7.10 -10.10
N LEU A 303 -7.02 -6.14 -9.21
CA LEU A 303 -7.81 -6.39 -8.02
C LEU A 303 -9.26 -6.73 -8.36
N SER A 304 -9.87 -5.95 -9.25
CA SER A 304 -11.28 -6.13 -9.66
C SER A 304 -11.51 -7.53 -10.25
N PHE A 305 -10.60 -7.99 -11.10
CA PHE A 305 -10.68 -9.34 -11.68
C PHE A 305 -10.32 -10.43 -10.66
N TRP A 306 -9.38 -10.15 -9.74
CA TRP A 306 -9.09 -11.08 -8.66
C TRP A 306 -10.31 -11.33 -7.77
N LEU A 307 -10.97 -10.26 -7.31
CA LEU A 307 -12.17 -10.34 -6.49
C LEU A 307 -13.36 -10.97 -7.25
N ARG A 308 -13.53 -10.62 -8.53
CA ARG A 308 -14.53 -11.28 -9.39
C ARG A 308 -14.36 -12.79 -9.42
N ASP A 309 -13.13 -13.27 -9.68
CA ASP A 309 -12.87 -14.69 -9.90
C ASP A 309 -12.88 -15.49 -8.59
N HIS A 310 -12.27 -14.93 -7.53
CA HIS A 310 -12.07 -15.66 -6.27
C HIS A 310 -13.15 -15.41 -5.21
N VAL A 311 -13.95 -14.36 -5.33
CA VAL A 311 -15.04 -14.06 -4.40
C VAL A 311 -16.38 -14.18 -5.10
N HIS A 312 -16.66 -13.29 -6.06
CA HIS A 312 -17.97 -13.18 -6.68
C HIS A 312 -18.41 -14.47 -7.40
N MET A 313 -17.59 -14.98 -8.32
CA MET A 313 -17.94 -16.18 -9.09
C MET A 313 -18.00 -17.43 -8.21
N ARG A 314 -17.09 -17.55 -7.22
CA ARG A 314 -17.12 -18.68 -6.29
C ARG A 314 -18.37 -18.68 -5.43
N PHE A 315 -18.81 -17.53 -4.94
CA PHE A 315 -20.07 -17.39 -4.22
C PHE A 315 -21.26 -17.79 -5.10
N GLN A 316 -21.31 -17.32 -6.34
CA GLN A 316 -22.38 -17.67 -7.27
C GLN A 316 -22.42 -19.16 -7.58
N LEU A 317 -21.26 -19.79 -7.82
CA LEU A 317 -21.17 -21.23 -8.07
C LEU A 317 -21.60 -22.05 -6.85
N ALA A 318 -21.18 -21.66 -5.65
CA ALA A 318 -21.59 -22.30 -4.41
C ALA A 318 -23.11 -22.18 -4.19
N ALA A 319 -23.65 -20.98 -4.38
CA ALA A 319 -25.09 -20.72 -4.26
C ALA A 319 -25.93 -21.51 -5.30
N ALA A 320 -25.43 -21.60 -6.53
CA ALA A 320 -26.10 -22.41 -7.59
C ALA A 320 -26.06 -23.90 -7.27
N LYS A 321 -24.88 -24.41 -6.85
CA LYS A 321 -24.71 -25.82 -6.47
C LYS A 321 -25.54 -26.20 -5.24
N GLY A 322 -25.57 -25.31 -4.24
CA GLY A 322 -26.34 -25.50 -3.00
C GLY A 322 -27.84 -25.15 -3.13
N LYS A 323 -28.27 -24.63 -4.30
CA LYS A 323 -29.65 -24.16 -4.53
C LYS A 323 -30.14 -23.17 -3.46
N TRP A 324 -29.25 -22.25 -2.99
CA TRP A 324 -29.55 -21.34 -1.88
C TRP A 324 -30.67 -20.35 -2.19
N PHE A 325 -30.82 -19.97 -3.45
CA PHE A 325 -31.79 -18.94 -3.88
C PHE A 325 -32.62 -19.44 -5.06
N LYS A 326 -33.91 -19.09 -5.07
CA LYS A 326 -34.84 -19.41 -6.19
C LYS A 326 -34.45 -18.65 -7.47
N ALA A 327 -34.06 -17.36 -7.34
CA ALA A 327 -33.68 -16.55 -8.48
C ALA A 327 -32.13 -16.42 -8.58
N ARG A 328 -31.60 -16.68 -9.75
CA ARG A 328 -30.18 -16.56 -10.06
C ARG A 328 -29.64 -15.11 -9.86
N THR A 329 -30.53 -14.13 -10.09
CA THR A 329 -30.22 -12.70 -9.88
C THR A 329 -29.94 -12.38 -8.42
N THR A 330 -30.61 -13.04 -7.46
CA THR A 330 -30.37 -12.85 -6.02
C THR A 330 -28.96 -13.25 -5.64
N ALA A 331 -28.47 -14.39 -6.11
CA ALA A 331 -27.08 -14.81 -5.89
C ALA A 331 -26.07 -13.80 -6.48
N GLY A 332 -26.37 -13.26 -7.66
CA GLY A 332 -25.55 -12.22 -8.30
C GLY A 332 -25.48 -10.94 -7.46
N THR A 333 -26.63 -10.46 -7.02
CA THR A 333 -26.72 -9.25 -6.17
C THR A 333 -25.98 -9.43 -4.85
N LEU A 334 -26.25 -10.50 -4.11
CA LEU A 334 -25.57 -10.77 -2.83
C LEU A 334 -24.07 -11.00 -3.02
N GLY A 335 -23.67 -11.69 -4.09
CA GLY A 335 -22.26 -11.85 -4.46
C GLY A 335 -21.58 -10.51 -4.73
N THR A 336 -22.27 -9.54 -5.33
CA THR A 336 -21.76 -8.18 -5.54
C THR A 336 -21.56 -7.45 -4.20
N PHE A 337 -22.56 -7.48 -3.30
CA PHE A 337 -22.43 -6.88 -1.97
C PHE A 337 -21.30 -7.50 -1.15
N LEU A 338 -21.18 -8.83 -1.18
CA LEU A 338 -20.08 -9.54 -0.53
C LEU A 338 -18.71 -9.09 -1.08
N THR A 339 -18.59 -9.01 -2.41
CA THR A 339 -17.33 -8.66 -3.09
C THR A 339 -16.90 -7.25 -2.75
N PHE A 340 -17.79 -6.28 -2.83
CA PHE A 340 -17.50 -4.88 -2.52
C PHE A 340 -17.35 -4.64 -1.02
N GLY A 341 -18.05 -5.40 -0.16
CA GLY A 341 -17.84 -5.39 1.28
C GLY A 341 -16.44 -5.85 1.66
N ILE A 342 -15.98 -6.97 1.10
CA ILE A 342 -14.60 -7.46 1.28
C ILE A 342 -13.59 -6.44 0.78
N MET A 343 -13.82 -5.82 -0.39
CA MET A 343 -12.95 -4.77 -0.93
C MET A 343 -12.87 -3.58 0.01
N GLY A 344 -13.98 -3.12 0.57
CA GLY A 344 -14.00 -2.01 1.53
C GLY A 344 -13.20 -2.34 2.79
N VAL A 345 -13.46 -3.47 3.43
CA VAL A 345 -12.73 -3.93 4.63
C VAL A 345 -11.23 -4.17 4.34
N TRP A 346 -10.91 -4.59 3.12
CA TRP A 346 -9.52 -4.76 2.70
C TRP A 346 -8.77 -3.42 2.66
N HIS A 347 -9.39 -2.34 2.20
CA HIS A 347 -8.76 -1.00 2.24
C HIS A 347 -8.49 -0.57 3.68
N GLY A 348 -9.44 -0.80 4.60
CA GLY A 348 -9.28 -0.46 6.01
C GLY A 348 -10.53 -0.82 6.82
N LEU A 349 -10.39 -0.80 8.16
CA LEU A 349 -11.50 -1.07 9.07
C LEU A 349 -12.30 0.20 9.42
N ALA A 350 -11.89 1.37 8.94
CA ALA A 350 -12.65 2.61 9.12
C ALA A 350 -13.97 2.56 8.33
N LEU A 351 -15.01 3.16 8.92
CA LEU A 351 -16.38 3.06 8.40
C LEU A 351 -16.51 3.57 6.95
N HIS A 352 -15.79 4.61 6.58
CA HIS A 352 -15.84 5.18 5.23
C HIS A 352 -15.44 4.18 4.14
N TYR A 353 -14.53 3.24 4.41
CA TYR A 353 -14.17 2.19 3.46
C TYR A 353 -15.31 1.17 3.25
N LEU A 354 -16.00 0.80 4.32
CA LEU A 354 -17.16 -0.08 4.21
C LEU A 354 -18.30 0.62 3.46
N VAL A 355 -18.58 1.90 3.78
CA VAL A 355 -19.58 2.72 3.10
C VAL A 355 -19.23 2.88 1.61
N TYR A 356 -17.96 3.10 1.28
CA TYR A 356 -17.48 3.11 -0.10
C TYR A 356 -17.78 1.80 -0.84
N GLY A 357 -17.48 0.65 -0.23
CA GLY A 357 -17.80 -0.65 -0.80
C GLY A 357 -19.31 -0.84 -1.02
N MET A 358 -20.13 -0.52 -0.02
CA MET A 358 -21.60 -0.63 -0.13
C MET A 358 -22.17 0.32 -1.19
N TYR A 359 -21.67 1.55 -1.27
CA TYR A 359 -22.03 2.51 -2.31
C TYR A 359 -21.82 1.92 -3.71
N HIS A 360 -20.65 1.37 -3.98
CA HIS A 360 -20.36 0.76 -5.28
C HIS A 360 -21.16 -0.52 -5.54
N ALA A 361 -21.44 -1.32 -4.51
CA ALA A 361 -22.33 -2.48 -4.64
C ALA A 361 -23.76 -2.08 -5.08
N ILE A 362 -24.30 -1.01 -4.47
CA ILE A 362 -25.61 -0.44 -4.84
C ILE A 362 -25.59 0.05 -6.28
N LEU A 363 -24.55 0.78 -6.67
CA LEU A 363 -24.44 1.31 -8.05
C LEU A 363 -24.35 0.20 -9.10
N VAL A 364 -23.55 -0.84 -8.84
CA VAL A 364 -23.40 -1.98 -9.78
C VAL A 364 -24.69 -2.75 -9.91
N THR A 365 -25.36 -3.06 -8.80
CA THR A 365 -26.64 -3.81 -8.82
C THR A 365 -27.79 -2.98 -9.40
N GLY A 366 -27.79 -1.67 -9.13
CA GLY A 366 -28.72 -0.72 -9.74
C GLY A 366 -28.53 -0.64 -11.26
N TYR A 367 -27.29 -0.52 -11.70
CA TYR A 367 -26.97 -0.54 -13.14
C TYR A 367 -27.39 -1.86 -13.81
N ASP A 368 -27.21 -3.00 -13.16
CA ASP A 368 -27.66 -4.30 -13.70
C ASP A 368 -29.18 -4.35 -13.88
N SER A 369 -29.91 -3.77 -12.96
CA SER A 369 -31.36 -3.66 -13.03
C SER A 369 -31.78 -2.72 -14.15
N PHE A 370 -31.13 -1.55 -14.24
CA PHE A 370 -31.30 -0.62 -15.36
C PHE A 370 -30.98 -1.27 -16.72
N ALA A 371 -29.88 -1.99 -16.83
CA ALA A 371 -29.49 -2.65 -18.07
C ALA A 371 -30.51 -3.70 -18.53
N ARG A 372 -31.06 -4.49 -17.58
CA ARG A 372 -32.16 -5.43 -17.87
C ARG A 372 -33.42 -4.72 -18.34
N TRP A 373 -33.82 -3.67 -17.65
CA TRP A 373 -34.98 -2.85 -18.03
C TRP A 373 -34.79 -2.21 -19.42
N ASN A 374 -33.61 -1.61 -19.67
CA ASN A 374 -33.31 -0.99 -20.95
C ASN A 374 -33.26 -1.99 -22.10
N LYS A 375 -32.79 -3.21 -21.85
CA LYS A 375 -32.81 -4.29 -22.86
C LYS A 375 -34.23 -4.61 -23.32
N GLN A 376 -35.23 -4.54 -22.42
CA GLN A 376 -36.63 -4.78 -22.71
C GLN A 376 -37.32 -3.59 -23.37
N THR A 377 -37.05 -2.37 -22.86
CA THR A 377 -37.77 -1.16 -23.24
C THR A 377 -37.14 -0.39 -24.38
N LYS A 378 -35.80 -0.57 -24.60
CA LYS A 378 -34.99 0.17 -25.57
C LYS A 378 -35.10 1.70 -25.46
N ARG A 379 -35.42 2.22 -24.26
CA ARG A 379 -35.61 3.67 -24.03
C ARG A 379 -34.30 4.43 -24.04
N TRP A 380 -33.21 3.83 -23.59
CA TRP A 380 -31.88 4.43 -23.62
C TRP A 380 -31.07 3.86 -24.78
N LEU A 381 -31.11 4.55 -25.93
CA LEU A 381 -30.44 4.12 -27.16
C LEU A 381 -28.93 4.43 -27.12
N ASP A 382 -28.12 3.62 -27.80
CA ASP A 382 -26.67 3.82 -27.90
C ASP A 382 -26.33 4.89 -28.97
N THR A 383 -26.75 6.12 -28.73
CA THR A 383 -26.40 7.29 -29.56
C THR A 383 -25.11 7.97 -29.06
N ALA A 384 -24.45 8.75 -29.90
CA ALA A 384 -23.26 9.53 -29.50
C ALA A 384 -23.55 10.43 -28.29
N ARG A 385 -24.70 11.12 -28.29
CA ARG A 385 -25.16 11.97 -27.18
C ARG A 385 -25.29 11.14 -25.88
N ASN A 386 -25.99 10.02 -25.93
CA ASN A 386 -26.22 9.20 -24.74
C ASN A 386 -24.93 8.57 -24.21
N ARG A 387 -23.97 8.23 -25.09
CA ARG A 387 -22.63 7.78 -24.67
C ARG A 387 -21.87 8.87 -23.90
N TRP A 388 -21.95 10.13 -24.34
CA TRP A 388 -21.31 11.24 -23.61
C TRP A 388 -22.01 11.51 -22.29
N ILE A 389 -23.34 11.57 -22.25
CA ILE A 389 -24.09 11.73 -20.99
C ILE A 389 -23.72 10.61 -20.01
N SER A 390 -23.69 9.36 -20.48
CA SER A 390 -23.32 8.21 -19.64
C SER A 390 -21.92 8.33 -19.04
N ARG A 391 -20.92 8.80 -19.81
CA ARG A 391 -19.56 9.06 -19.32
C ARG A 391 -19.54 10.14 -18.23
N ILE A 392 -20.19 11.28 -18.51
CA ILE A 392 -20.27 12.39 -17.55
C ILE A 392 -20.92 11.93 -16.25
N VAL A 393 -22.08 11.30 -16.31
CA VAL A 393 -22.78 10.79 -15.13
C VAL A 393 -21.93 9.78 -14.39
N THR A 394 -21.30 8.82 -15.09
CA THR A 394 -20.44 7.81 -14.45
C THR A 394 -19.23 8.45 -13.76
N PHE A 395 -18.59 9.43 -14.38
CA PHE A 395 -17.48 10.15 -13.78
C PHE A 395 -17.86 10.83 -12.46
N HIS A 396 -19.01 11.55 -12.43
CA HIS A 396 -19.45 12.24 -11.21
C HIS A 396 -19.84 11.26 -10.08
N ILE A 397 -20.50 10.16 -10.43
CA ILE A 397 -20.83 9.10 -9.47
C ILE A 397 -19.56 8.47 -8.89
N VAL A 398 -18.56 8.23 -9.73
CA VAL A 398 -17.25 7.71 -9.29
C VAL A 398 -16.51 8.72 -8.43
N ALA A 399 -16.46 9.99 -8.82
CA ALA A 399 -15.82 11.04 -8.04
C ALA A 399 -16.46 11.19 -6.65
N PHE A 400 -17.77 11.08 -6.55
CA PHE A 400 -18.45 11.04 -5.25
C PHE A 400 -18.05 9.80 -4.42
N GLY A 401 -17.90 8.63 -5.06
CA GLY A 401 -17.34 7.45 -4.41
C GLY A 401 -15.92 7.70 -3.87
N MET A 402 -15.05 8.38 -4.62
CA MET A 402 -13.70 8.73 -4.16
C MET A 402 -13.72 9.72 -3.00
N LEU A 403 -14.69 10.62 -2.94
CA LEU A 403 -14.91 11.51 -1.80
C LEU A 403 -15.31 10.71 -0.53
N ILE A 404 -16.14 9.67 -0.66
CA ILE A 404 -16.41 8.75 0.46
C ILE A 404 -15.11 8.04 0.88
N PHE A 405 -14.36 7.54 -0.09
CA PHE A 405 -13.11 6.82 0.14
C PHE A 405 -12.06 7.66 0.86
N SER A 406 -11.96 8.95 0.58
CA SER A 406 -11.02 9.87 1.24
C SER A 406 -11.27 10.02 2.75
N GLY A 407 -12.45 9.63 3.24
CA GLY A 407 -12.86 9.82 4.63
C GLY A 407 -13.38 11.22 4.95
N ARG A 408 -13.36 12.16 3.99
CA ARG A 408 -13.79 13.54 4.23
C ARG A 408 -15.25 13.68 4.64
N LEU A 409 -16.15 12.82 4.12
CA LEU A 409 -17.56 12.77 4.52
C LEU A 409 -17.79 11.99 5.81
N ILE A 410 -16.99 10.97 6.05
CA ILE A 410 -17.09 10.05 7.18
C ILE A 410 -15.67 9.88 7.72
N PRO A 411 -15.17 10.84 8.50
CA PRO A 411 -13.81 10.79 9.00
C PRO A 411 -13.62 9.52 9.87
N PRO A 412 -12.44 8.91 9.83
CA PRO A 412 -12.14 7.81 10.72
C PRO A 412 -12.22 8.29 12.17
N PRO A 413 -12.57 7.40 13.10
CA PRO A 413 -12.49 7.75 14.52
C PRO A 413 -11.05 8.15 14.86
N PRO A 414 -10.83 9.05 15.81
CA PRO A 414 -9.49 9.41 16.26
C PRO A 414 -8.68 8.16 16.60
N PRO A 415 -7.38 8.14 16.33
CA PRO A 415 -6.52 7.01 16.66
C PRO A 415 -6.59 6.66 18.15
N ALA A 416 -6.15 5.46 18.54
CA ALA A 416 -6.13 5.07 19.96
C ALA A 416 -5.15 5.93 20.78
N HIS A 417 -4.11 6.41 20.15
CA HIS A 417 -3.15 7.39 20.67
C HIS A 417 -2.58 8.19 19.49
N GLU A 418 -2.22 9.41 19.75
CA GLU A 418 -1.51 10.27 18.80
C GLU A 418 -0.56 11.19 19.58
N GLU A 419 0.68 11.24 19.14
CA GLU A 419 1.70 12.06 19.74
C GLU A 419 2.59 12.71 18.67
N LYS A 420 3.00 13.97 18.93
CA LYS A 420 3.88 14.71 18.03
C LYS A 420 4.62 15.81 18.80
N VAL A 421 5.90 15.97 18.50
CA VAL A 421 6.64 17.18 18.84
C VAL A 421 6.67 18.07 17.60
N GLU A 422 6.17 19.28 17.74
CA GLU A 422 5.98 20.22 16.62
C GLU A 422 7.09 21.25 16.56
N THR A 423 7.53 21.75 17.72
CA THR A 423 8.61 22.74 17.82
C THR A 423 9.80 22.14 18.53
N TRP A 424 10.97 22.37 17.97
CA TRP A 424 12.27 21.91 18.48
C TRP A 424 13.24 23.10 18.53
N SER A 425 13.25 23.82 19.63
CA SER A 425 14.25 24.87 19.91
C SER A 425 14.69 24.81 21.38
N PRO A 426 15.85 25.39 21.75
CA PRO A 426 16.27 25.39 23.14
C PRO A 426 15.26 26.04 24.08
N SER A 427 14.63 27.12 23.66
CA SER A 427 13.64 27.87 24.46
C SER A 427 12.23 27.30 24.39
N LEU A 428 11.94 26.41 23.43
CA LEU A 428 10.60 25.85 23.25
C LEU A 428 10.65 24.48 22.62
N ILE A 429 10.38 23.45 23.39
CA ILE A 429 9.96 22.12 22.92
C ILE A 429 8.46 22.04 23.12
N GLU A 430 7.71 21.99 22.05
CA GLU A 430 6.24 21.98 22.09
C GLU A 430 5.69 20.84 21.28
N GLY A 431 4.60 20.25 21.76
CA GLY A 431 3.92 19.17 21.10
C GLY A 431 2.65 18.76 21.81
N TYR A 432 2.14 17.58 21.46
CA TYR A 432 0.97 17.01 22.11
C TYR A 432 1.06 15.49 22.24
N VAL A 433 0.35 14.97 23.23
CA VAL A 433 0.13 13.53 23.45
C VAL A 433 -1.35 13.32 23.78
N TRP A 434 -2.02 12.52 22.99
CA TRP A 434 -3.40 12.11 23.26
C TRP A 434 -3.52 10.59 23.28
N ARG A 435 -4.30 10.09 24.23
CA ARG A 435 -4.60 8.67 24.35
C ARG A 435 -6.08 8.47 24.67
N ARG A 436 -6.72 7.54 23.96
CA ARG A 436 -8.16 7.22 24.16
C ARG A 436 -8.46 6.64 25.53
N ASP A 437 -7.53 5.87 26.11
CA ASP A 437 -7.66 5.31 27.46
C ASP A 437 -7.47 6.35 28.57
N LYS A 438 -6.95 7.55 28.24
CA LYS A 438 -6.81 8.70 29.13
C LYS A 438 -7.31 10.00 28.47
N PRO A 439 -8.60 10.07 28.15
CA PRO A 439 -9.13 11.13 27.30
C PRO A 439 -9.12 12.51 27.95
N ASN A 440 -9.06 12.60 29.29
CA ASN A 440 -9.14 13.86 30.03
C ASN A 440 -7.77 14.36 30.53
N GLY A 441 -6.66 13.79 30.04
CA GLY A 441 -5.31 14.19 30.42
C GLY A 441 -4.68 13.30 31.49
N GLY A 442 -3.78 13.86 32.30
CA GLY A 442 -2.99 13.11 33.29
C GLY A 442 -1.83 12.32 32.67
N LEU A 443 -1.42 12.70 31.47
CA LEU A 443 -0.21 12.22 30.81
C LEU A 443 0.96 13.14 31.15
N GLU A 444 2.17 12.58 31.08
CA GLU A 444 3.43 13.30 31.27
C GLU A 444 4.41 12.85 30.19
N VAL A 445 5.29 13.74 29.80
CA VAL A 445 6.43 13.44 28.94
C VAL A 445 7.73 13.66 29.68
N ASP A 446 8.70 12.79 29.47
CA ASP A 446 10.08 12.92 29.92
C ASP A 446 10.93 13.38 28.73
N ILE A 447 11.74 14.40 28.94
CA ILE A 447 12.64 14.96 27.93
C ILE A 447 14.06 14.60 28.29
N TYR A 448 14.82 14.14 27.31
CA TYR A 448 16.22 13.76 27.40
C TYR A 448 17.08 14.65 26.51
N VAL A 449 18.23 15.05 27.02
CA VAL A 449 19.27 15.79 26.28
C VAL A 449 20.55 14.97 26.35
N ASP A 450 21.11 14.62 25.19
CA ASP A 450 22.29 13.75 25.04
C ASP A 450 22.25 12.51 25.93
N TRP A 451 21.10 11.80 25.85
CA TRP A 451 20.77 10.57 26.62
C TRP A 451 20.60 10.75 28.14
N HIS A 452 20.74 11.96 28.67
CA HIS A 452 20.50 12.27 30.08
C HIS A 452 19.08 12.79 30.26
N TRP A 453 18.38 12.29 31.28
CA TRP A 453 17.08 12.83 31.65
C TRP A 453 17.22 14.32 32.03
N ALA A 454 16.46 15.17 31.39
CA ALA A 454 16.52 16.62 31.58
C ALA A 454 15.40 17.14 32.46
N LEU A 455 14.15 16.87 32.08
CA LEU A 455 12.97 17.29 32.86
C LEU A 455 11.72 16.50 32.48
N ARG A 456 10.71 16.63 33.34
CA ARG A 456 9.37 16.08 33.15
C ARG A 456 8.36 17.20 32.98
N VAL A 457 7.44 17.03 32.03
CA VAL A 457 6.42 18.03 31.70
C VAL A 457 5.05 17.40 31.68
N PRO A 458 4.05 18.00 32.35
CA PRO A 458 2.67 17.55 32.24
C PRO A 458 2.08 17.87 30.86
N VAL A 459 1.24 16.98 30.37
CA VAL A 459 0.49 17.15 29.12
C VAL A 459 -0.88 17.75 29.48
N ASN A 460 -0.95 19.07 29.60
CA ASN A 460 -2.15 19.79 30.06
C ASN A 460 -2.37 21.15 29.36
N VAL A 461 -1.53 21.49 28.40
CA VAL A 461 -1.71 22.73 27.62
C VAL A 461 -2.93 22.58 26.71
N GLU A 462 -3.78 23.62 26.71
CA GLU A 462 -5.00 23.66 25.90
C GLU A 462 -4.66 23.83 24.41
N ARG A 463 -5.27 22.99 23.58
CA ARG A 463 -5.10 22.90 22.13
C ARG A 463 -6.47 22.85 21.46
N PRO A 464 -7.05 23.99 21.07
CA PRO A 464 -8.35 24.03 20.41
C PRO A 464 -8.42 23.21 19.12
N ASP A 465 -7.32 23.17 18.36
CA ASP A 465 -7.19 22.38 17.14
C ASP A 465 -7.34 20.86 17.40
N LEU A 466 -6.84 20.36 18.53
CA LEU A 466 -7.03 18.95 18.92
C LEU A 466 -8.47 18.68 19.36
N LYS A 467 -9.11 19.64 20.00
CA LYS A 467 -10.51 19.55 20.37
C LYS A 467 -11.43 19.48 19.16
N GLU A 468 -11.17 20.30 18.13
CA GLU A 468 -11.88 20.25 16.85
C GLU A 468 -11.68 18.94 16.10
N ARG A 469 -10.51 18.29 16.26
CA ARG A 469 -10.20 16.96 15.74
C ARG A 469 -10.84 15.83 16.54
N GLY A 470 -11.60 16.13 17.60
CA GLY A 470 -12.30 15.13 18.42
C GLY A 470 -11.46 14.53 19.55
N PHE A 471 -10.34 15.16 19.94
CA PHE A 471 -9.52 14.74 21.06
C PHE A 471 -10.05 15.32 22.39
N SER A 472 -11.19 14.79 22.84
CA SER A 472 -11.81 15.06 24.14
C SER A 472 -11.86 16.56 24.51
N ASN A 473 -11.25 16.95 25.64
CA ASN A 473 -11.26 18.31 26.17
C ASN A 473 -10.22 19.26 25.54
N GLY A 474 -9.35 18.74 24.66
CA GLY A 474 -8.28 19.51 24.01
C GLY A 474 -7.07 19.84 24.90
N LYS A 475 -7.03 19.40 26.17
CA LYS A 475 -5.89 19.64 27.08
C LYS A 475 -4.83 18.55 26.95
N HIS A 476 -4.21 18.49 25.78
CA HIS A 476 -3.26 17.43 25.41
C HIS A 476 -1.92 17.96 24.93
N GLY A 477 -1.69 19.27 24.99
CA GLY A 477 -0.42 19.90 24.68
C GLY A 477 0.59 19.83 25.81
N PHE A 478 1.88 19.90 25.49
CA PHE A 478 2.98 20.14 26.43
C PHE A 478 3.93 21.19 25.88
N LYS A 479 4.60 21.91 26.78
CA LYS A 479 5.64 22.90 26.47
C LYS A 479 6.78 22.79 27.48
N ALA A 480 7.99 22.85 26.98
CA ALA A 480 9.21 22.79 27.79
C ALA A 480 10.23 23.82 27.33
N ASP A 481 10.97 24.36 28.27
CA ASP A 481 12.13 25.20 28.03
C ASP A 481 13.39 24.45 28.46
N LEU A 482 14.33 24.31 27.53
CA LEU A 482 15.61 23.63 27.71
C LEU A 482 16.79 24.59 27.63
N THR A 483 16.58 25.92 27.69
CA THR A 483 17.63 26.94 27.55
C THR A 483 18.82 26.69 28.49
N LEU A 484 18.57 26.14 29.69
CA LEU A 484 19.64 25.83 30.66
C LEU A 484 20.61 24.75 30.16
N TRP A 485 20.14 23.83 29.31
CA TRP A 485 20.95 22.74 28.74
C TRP A 485 21.82 23.19 27.55
N PHE A 486 21.54 24.38 26.99
CA PHE A 486 22.22 24.95 25.82
C PHE A 486 23.14 26.11 26.18
N ARG A 487 23.51 26.27 27.46
CA ARG A 487 24.40 27.38 27.93
C ARG A 487 25.83 27.27 27.41
N ASP A 488 26.26 26.12 26.97
CA ASP A 488 27.55 25.87 26.36
C ASP A 488 27.65 26.35 24.90
N GLY A 489 26.52 26.78 24.31
CA GLY A 489 26.42 27.22 22.92
C GLY A 489 26.62 26.08 21.90
N GLN A 490 26.54 24.83 22.34
CA GLN A 490 26.70 23.68 21.47
C GLN A 490 25.32 23.06 21.08
N PRO A 491 25.26 22.39 19.92
CA PRO A 491 24.06 21.66 19.54
C PRO A 491 23.95 20.35 20.33
N HIS A 492 22.76 20.09 20.89
CA HIS A 492 22.47 18.89 21.65
C HIS A 492 21.42 18.02 20.96
N ASN A 493 21.47 16.70 21.21
CA ASN A 493 20.44 15.79 20.76
C ASN A 493 19.31 15.74 21.80
N VAL A 494 18.08 15.97 21.38
CA VAL A 494 16.91 15.99 22.25
C VAL A 494 15.94 14.89 21.84
N GLU A 495 15.40 14.20 22.84
CA GLU A 495 14.33 13.21 22.67
C GLU A 495 13.23 13.46 23.70
N VAL A 496 11.99 13.30 23.26
CA VAL A 496 10.80 13.37 24.12
C VAL A 496 10.18 11.98 24.19
N ARG A 497 9.84 11.49 25.38
CA ARG A 497 9.22 10.19 25.59
C ARG A 497 7.93 10.32 26.39
N VAL A 498 6.92 9.53 26.04
CA VAL A 498 5.70 9.40 26.84
C VAL A 498 6.04 8.60 28.09
N ARG A 499 5.92 9.19 29.28
CA ARG A 499 6.31 8.54 30.55
C ARG A 499 5.66 7.19 30.76
N SER A 500 4.36 7.07 30.51
CA SER A 500 3.59 5.86 30.82
C SER A 500 3.99 4.63 30.00
N THR A 501 4.56 4.84 28.80
CA THR A 501 4.96 3.77 27.87
C THR A 501 6.45 3.72 27.65
N ASN A 502 7.18 4.74 28.06
CA ASN A 502 8.59 5.01 27.72
C ASN A 502 8.87 5.05 26.20
N GLN A 503 7.82 5.23 25.38
CA GLN A 503 7.97 5.32 23.94
C GLN A 503 8.43 6.71 23.52
N PRO A 504 9.40 6.83 22.61
CA PRO A 504 9.86 8.11 22.08
C PRO A 504 8.81 8.72 21.15
N ILE A 505 8.58 10.03 21.29
CA ILE A 505 7.77 10.82 20.36
C ILE A 505 8.66 11.27 19.20
N GLY A 506 8.71 10.43 18.16
CA GLY A 506 9.60 10.66 17.03
C GLY A 506 11.03 10.19 17.28
N LYS A 507 11.98 10.69 16.47
CA LYS A 507 13.39 10.34 16.55
C LYS A 507 14.15 11.42 17.33
N TRP A 508 15.33 11.08 17.86
CA TRP A 508 16.30 12.05 18.34
C TRP A 508 16.48 13.21 17.36
N LYS A 509 16.35 14.41 17.85
CA LYS A 509 16.49 15.63 17.06
C LYS A 509 17.69 16.42 17.53
N LYS A 510 18.62 16.74 16.61
CA LYS A 510 19.69 17.68 16.89
C LYS A 510 19.10 19.10 16.93
N VAL A 511 19.13 19.71 18.09
CA VAL A 511 18.64 21.08 18.33
C VAL A 511 19.84 21.99 18.41
N MET A 512 19.79 23.08 17.66
CA MET A 512 20.85 24.11 17.64
C MET A 512 20.58 25.13 18.77
N PRO A 513 21.61 25.71 19.37
CA PRO A 513 21.47 26.70 20.43
C PRO A 513 20.80 27.99 19.97
#